data_025e39067aa182d413a5a57dfa2a83bc
#
_entry.id   025e39067aa182d413a5a57dfa2a83bc
#
_cell.length_a   1.000
_cell.length_b   1.000
_cell.length_c   1.000
_cell.angle_alpha   90.00
_cell.angle_beta   90.00
_cell.angle_gamma   90.00
#
_symmetry.space_group_name_H-M   'P 1'
#
loop_
_entity.id
_entity.type
_entity.pdbx_description
1 polymer ?
#
loop_
_entity_poly.entity_id
_entity_poly.type
_entity_poly.pdbx_seq_one_letter_code
_entity_poly.pdbx_strand_id
1 'polypeptide(L)'
;MSSRMLPVPDALVGERVDAALARMLGLSRSRCAELAGEGHVLINGVAAGKSERLGALNIIEVTIPEPETKPTPVTDMAILYDDEDIVVVDKPVGVAAHTGPGWEGPTVLGNLEAAGYRITSYGPPERQGIVHRLDVGTSGAMMVAKSELAYTVMKRAFKERTIDKIYHAVVAGHLDPASGTIDAPIGRHPSREWRMAVIDGGKHAVTHYDTLELMAGAQLTEVHLETGRTHQIRVHMAAVGHPCVGDTFYGADPTQAERLGLTRQWLHAVRLGFAHPRTGMPMSVSSPYPPDLAAALEELRHPRA
;
A
#
# COMPACT_ATOMS: atom_id res chain seq x y z
N MET A 1 25.92 -3.78 -11.43
CA MET A 1 25.76 -5.23 -11.74
C MET A 1 26.74 -6.01 -10.88
N SER A 2 26.26 -6.95 -10.05
CA SER A 2 27.14 -7.88 -9.32
C SER A 2 27.00 -9.27 -9.92
N SER A 3 28.10 -9.85 -10.44
CA SER A 3 28.15 -11.23 -10.90
C SER A 3 28.74 -12.10 -9.80
N ARG A 4 28.16 -13.27 -9.58
CA ARG A 4 28.62 -14.28 -8.61
C ARG A 4 28.75 -15.63 -9.30
N MET A 5 29.90 -16.27 -9.10
CA MET A 5 30.10 -17.67 -9.48
C MET A 5 29.91 -18.56 -8.27
N LEU A 6 29.03 -19.53 -8.36
CA LEU A 6 28.62 -20.40 -7.27
C LEU A 6 28.73 -21.86 -7.72
N PRO A 7 29.60 -22.68 -7.11
CA PRO A 7 29.56 -24.11 -7.33
C PRO A 7 28.26 -24.70 -6.75
N VAL A 8 27.68 -25.67 -7.43
CA VAL A 8 26.46 -26.32 -6.95
C VAL A 8 26.80 -27.26 -5.79
N PRO A 9 26.25 -27.01 -4.59
CA PRO A 9 26.43 -27.93 -3.47
C PRO A 9 25.76 -29.29 -3.76
N ASP A 10 26.35 -30.38 -3.29
CA ASP A 10 25.83 -31.74 -3.46
C ASP A 10 24.35 -31.87 -3.05
N ALA A 11 23.95 -31.18 -1.98
CA ALA A 11 22.57 -31.17 -1.48
C ALA A 11 21.55 -30.50 -2.43
N LEU A 12 22.01 -29.82 -3.49
CA LEU A 12 21.17 -29.14 -4.48
C LEU A 12 21.23 -29.78 -5.85
N VAL A 13 22.01 -30.84 -6.01
CA VAL A 13 22.08 -31.62 -7.25
C VAL A 13 20.70 -32.23 -7.54
N GLY A 14 20.23 -32.06 -8.79
CA GLY A 14 18.89 -32.47 -9.21
C GLY A 14 17.76 -31.48 -8.88
N GLU A 15 17.99 -30.46 -8.08
CA GLU A 15 17.00 -29.40 -7.85
C GLU A 15 16.86 -28.50 -9.09
N ARG A 16 15.75 -27.79 -9.16
CA ARG A 16 15.50 -26.79 -10.21
C ARG A 16 16.34 -25.54 -9.92
N VAL A 17 16.81 -24.88 -10.96
CA VAL A 17 17.61 -23.65 -10.88
C VAL A 17 16.94 -22.57 -10.03
N ASP A 18 15.63 -22.32 -10.23
CA ASP A 18 14.89 -21.30 -9.49
C ASP A 18 14.84 -21.60 -7.97
N ALA A 19 14.71 -22.86 -7.59
CA ALA A 19 14.65 -23.28 -6.19
C ALA A 19 16.04 -23.28 -5.52
N ALA A 20 17.05 -23.78 -6.24
CA ALA A 20 18.41 -23.83 -5.75
C ALA A 20 18.99 -22.42 -5.54
N LEU A 21 18.83 -21.51 -6.50
CA LEU A 21 19.26 -20.11 -6.38
C LEU A 21 18.58 -19.39 -5.23
N ALA A 22 17.28 -19.62 -4.99
CA ALA A 22 16.56 -19.03 -3.88
C ALA A 22 17.22 -19.40 -2.53
N ARG A 23 17.65 -20.65 -2.38
CA ARG A 23 18.35 -21.14 -1.18
C ARG A 23 19.77 -20.61 -1.06
N MET A 24 20.50 -20.52 -2.19
CA MET A 24 21.91 -20.08 -2.21
C MET A 24 22.06 -18.58 -2.02
N LEU A 25 21.11 -17.77 -2.53
CA LEU A 25 21.21 -16.31 -2.55
C LEU A 25 20.31 -15.63 -1.51
N GLY A 26 19.39 -16.37 -0.87
CA GLY A 26 18.41 -15.77 0.05
C GLY A 26 17.34 -14.92 -0.66
N LEU A 27 17.15 -15.11 -1.96
CA LEU A 27 16.15 -14.43 -2.77
C LEU A 27 14.83 -15.21 -2.83
N SER A 28 13.74 -14.53 -3.24
CA SER A 28 12.49 -15.24 -3.52
C SER A 28 12.63 -16.14 -4.75
N ARG A 29 11.93 -17.27 -4.75
CA ARG A 29 11.93 -18.20 -5.89
C ARG A 29 11.42 -17.54 -7.19
N SER A 30 10.44 -16.64 -7.08
CA SER A 30 9.94 -15.86 -8.22
C SER A 30 11.04 -15.00 -8.83
N ARG A 31 11.82 -14.29 -7.98
CA ARG A 31 12.94 -13.47 -8.46
C ARG A 31 14.03 -14.31 -9.14
N CYS A 32 14.35 -15.48 -8.62
CA CYS A 32 15.30 -16.39 -9.25
C CYS A 32 14.79 -16.94 -10.60
N ALA A 33 13.48 -17.18 -10.71
CA ALA A 33 12.87 -17.60 -11.96
C ALA A 33 12.88 -16.49 -13.03
N GLU A 34 12.69 -15.22 -12.62
CA GLU A 34 12.84 -14.05 -13.50
C GLU A 34 14.27 -13.92 -14.00
N LEU A 35 15.27 -13.93 -13.11
CA LEU A 35 16.69 -13.84 -13.47
C LEU A 35 17.09 -14.92 -14.49
N ALA A 36 16.61 -16.15 -14.30
CA ALA A 36 16.86 -17.23 -15.26
C ALA A 36 16.12 -17.00 -16.61
N GLY A 37 14.87 -16.50 -16.56
CA GLY A 37 14.10 -16.19 -17.77
C GLY A 37 14.67 -15.02 -18.60
N GLU A 38 15.32 -14.06 -17.92
CA GLU A 38 15.98 -12.91 -18.53
C GLU A 38 17.42 -13.19 -19.00
N GLY A 39 17.91 -14.44 -18.83
CA GLY A 39 19.26 -14.84 -19.26
C GLY A 39 20.38 -14.41 -18.31
N HIS A 40 20.05 -13.97 -17.10
CA HIS A 40 21.01 -13.56 -16.06
C HIS A 40 21.60 -14.73 -15.26
N VAL A 41 21.25 -15.95 -15.59
CA VAL A 41 21.75 -17.16 -14.97
C VAL A 41 22.39 -18.05 -16.03
N LEU A 42 23.67 -18.36 -15.88
CA LEU A 42 24.37 -19.30 -16.74
C LEU A 42 24.76 -20.54 -15.92
N ILE A 43 24.65 -21.70 -16.52
CA ILE A 43 25.22 -22.96 -16.00
C ILE A 43 26.36 -23.36 -16.92
N ASN A 44 27.58 -23.42 -16.39
CA ASN A 44 28.80 -23.72 -17.16
C ASN A 44 28.92 -22.82 -18.41
N GLY A 45 28.54 -21.52 -18.30
CA GLY A 45 28.60 -20.55 -19.39
C GLY A 45 27.42 -20.59 -20.37
N VAL A 46 26.42 -21.46 -20.18
CA VAL A 46 25.22 -21.55 -21.03
C VAL A 46 24.00 -21.01 -20.28
N ALA A 47 23.16 -20.21 -20.94
CA ALA A 47 21.95 -19.65 -20.31
C ALA A 47 21.01 -20.75 -19.83
N ALA A 48 20.64 -20.67 -18.57
CA ALA A 48 19.82 -21.68 -17.90
C ALA A 48 18.33 -21.30 -17.86
N GLY A 49 17.46 -22.24 -18.16
CA GLY A 49 16.02 -22.09 -17.97
C GLY A 49 15.63 -22.20 -16.49
N LYS A 50 14.58 -21.45 -16.06
CA LYS A 50 14.07 -21.46 -14.66
C LYS A 50 13.76 -22.84 -14.09
N SER A 51 13.39 -23.79 -14.92
CA SER A 51 13.03 -25.17 -14.56
C SER A 51 14.13 -26.19 -14.85
N GLU A 52 15.27 -25.77 -15.37
CA GLU A 52 16.43 -26.63 -15.61
C GLU A 52 16.93 -27.25 -14.31
N ARG A 53 17.45 -28.49 -14.37
CA ARG A 53 17.92 -29.19 -13.19
C ARG A 53 19.43 -29.12 -13.08
N LEU A 54 19.92 -28.86 -11.88
CA LEU A 54 21.35 -28.78 -11.63
C LEU A 54 22.02 -30.14 -11.60
N GLY A 55 23.13 -30.26 -12.30
CA GLY A 55 24.00 -31.44 -12.29
C GLY A 55 25.10 -31.30 -11.22
N ALA A 56 25.72 -32.46 -10.89
CA ALA A 56 26.95 -32.45 -10.12
C ALA A 56 28.06 -31.72 -10.89
N LEU A 57 28.89 -30.96 -10.18
CA LEU A 57 29.99 -30.13 -10.74
C LEU A 57 29.55 -28.96 -11.63
N ASN A 58 28.25 -28.62 -11.67
CA ASN A 58 27.83 -27.40 -12.34
C ASN A 58 28.36 -26.15 -11.57
N ILE A 59 28.76 -25.15 -12.35
CA ILE A 59 29.06 -23.80 -11.85
C ILE A 59 27.94 -22.91 -12.35
N ILE A 60 27.26 -22.24 -11.41
CA ILE A 60 26.25 -21.26 -11.72
C ILE A 60 26.91 -19.88 -11.70
N GLU A 61 26.80 -19.16 -12.79
CA GLU A 61 27.09 -17.74 -12.84
C GLU A 61 25.75 -17.00 -12.82
N VAL A 62 25.56 -16.13 -11.81
CA VAL A 62 24.36 -15.30 -11.68
C VAL A 62 24.75 -13.84 -11.68
N THR A 63 24.23 -13.09 -12.62
CA THR A 63 24.33 -11.64 -12.68
C THR A 63 23.07 -11.05 -12.11
N ILE A 64 23.18 -10.35 -10.97
CA ILE A 64 22.05 -9.62 -10.38
C ILE A 64 22.14 -8.19 -10.92
N PRO A 65 21.25 -7.80 -11.87
CA PRO A 65 21.20 -6.42 -12.32
C PRO A 65 20.85 -5.54 -11.13
N GLU A 66 21.58 -4.45 -10.97
CA GLU A 66 21.12 -3.38 -10.08
C GLU A 66 19.78 -2.90 -10.62
N PRO A 67 18.81 -2.65 -9.73
CA PRO A 67 17.55 -2.09 -10.19
C PRO A 67 17.87 -0.81 -10.97
N GLU A 68 17.44 -0.74 -12.23
CA GLU A 68 17.44 0.53 -12.94
C GLU A 68 16.59 1.49 -12.13
N THR A 69 17.23 2.45 -11.48
CA THR A 69 16.54 3.56 -10.85
C THR A 69 16.02 4.45 -11.98
N LYS A 70 14.90 4.03 -12.61
CA LYS A 70 14.13 4.96 -13.43
C LYS A 70 13.77 6.11 -12.50
N PRO A 71 14.05 7.37 -12.89
CA PRO A 71 13.70 8.50 -12.05
C PRO A 71 12.21 8.41 -11.75
N THR A 72 11.87 8.21 -10.47
CA THR A 72 10.49 8.14 -10.04
C THR A 72 9.85 9.49 -10.31
N PRO A 73 8.71 9.55 -11.02
CA PRO A 73 8.04 10.83 -11.26
C PRO A 73 7.79 11.52 -9.92
N VAL A 74 8.26 12.76 -9.79
CA VAL A 74 8.08 13.58 -8.58
C VAL A 74 6.73 14.27 -8.69
N THR A 75 5.95 14.22 -7.62
CA THR A 75 4.65 14.88 -7.49
C THR A 75 4.74 15.88 -6.37
N ASP A 76 4.10 17.02 -6.49
CA ASP A 76 3.96 17.97 -5.38
C ASP A 76 3.22 17.30 -4.21
N MET A 77 3.91 17.16 -3.08
CA MET A 77 3.42 16.45 -1.91
C MET A 77 3.72 17.27 -0.66
N ALA A 78 2.69 17.84 -0.05
CA ALA A 78 2.84 18.67 1.14
C ALA A 78 3.35 17.86 2.34
N ILE A 79 4.19 18.49 3.16
CA ILE A 79 4.65 17.97 4.43
C ILE A 79 3.74 18.56 5.53
N LEU A 80 3.07 17.68 6.27
CA LEU A 80 2.17 18.04 7.36
C LEU A 80 2.90 18.16 8.70
N TYR A 81 3.96 17.35 8.87
CA TYR A 81 4.83 17.37 10.06
C TYR A 81 6.19 16.81 9.70
N ASP A 82 7.25 17.35 10.27
CA ASP A 82 8.64 16.86 10.09
C ASP A 82 9.48 17.14 11.33
N ASP A 83 10.25 16.13 11.77
CA ASP A 83 11.29 16.24 12.76
C ASP A 83 12.45 15.26 12.48
N GLU A 84 13.30 14.95 13.45
CA GLU A 84 14.43 14.02 13.30
C GLU A 84 13.98 12.56 13.13
N ASP A 85 12.82 12.20 13.65
CA ASP A 85 12.36 10.80 13.77
C ASP A 85 11.32 10.41 12.72
N ILE A 86 10.39 11.31 12.41
CA ILE A 86 9.26 11.03 11.51
C ILE A 86 9.02 12.18 10.53
N VAL A 87 8.44 11.85 9.41
CA VAL A 87 7.77 12.80 8.51
C VAL A 87 6.35 12.33 8.26
N VAL A 88 5.37 13.23 8.33
CA VAL A 88 3.97 12.99 7.94
C VAL A 88 3.68 13.82 6.72
N VAL A 89 3.26 13.16 5.66
CA VAL A 89 2.95 13.78 4.38
C VAL A 89 1.44 13.82 4.13
N ASP A 90 0.99 14.79 3.36
CA ASP A 90 -0.30 14.76 2.71
C ASP A 90 -0.17 13.99 1.40
N LYS A 91 -0.39 12.67 1.46
CA LYS A 91 -0.22 11.82 0.28
C LYS A 91 -1.27 12.17 -0.79
N PRO A 92 -0.90 12.66 -1.96
CA PRO A 92 -1.85 12.92 -3.02
C PRO A 92 -2.39 11.62 -3.64
N VAL A 93 -3.48 11.74 -4.38
CA VAL A 93 -3.99 10.66 -5.24
C VAL A 93 -2.98 10.31 -6.34
N GLY A 94 -2.96 9.05 -6.78
CA GLY A 94 -2.04 8.58 -7.83
C GLY A 94 -0.62 8.27 -7.36
N VAL A 95 -0.30 8.52 -6.09
CA VAL A 95 1.00 8.22 -5.48
C VAL A 95 0.89 6.95 -4.63
N ALA A 96 1.76 5.97 -4.88
CA ALA A 96 1.88 4.78 -4.04
C ALA A 96 2.70 5.08 -2.77
N ALA A 97 2.50 4.32 -1.70
CA ALA A 97 3.32 4.46 -0.49
C ALA A 97 4.80 4.12 -0.78
N HIS A 98 5.04 3.07 -1.54
CA HIS A 98 6.37 2.57 -1.93
C HIS A 98 6.25 1.81 -3.27
N THR A 99 7.38 1.46 -3.88
CA THR A 99 7.43 0.64 -5.09
C THR A 99 6.85 -0.75 -4.83
N GLY A 100 6.31 -1.36 -5.85
CA GLY A 100 5.78 -2.73 -5.81
C GLY A 100 5.76 -3.34 -7.21
N PRO A 101 5.56 -4.64 -7.35
CA PRO A 101 5.50 -5.30 -8.65
C PRO A 101 4.49 -4.63 -9.58
N GLY A 102 4.96 -4.21 -10.78
CA GLY A 102 4.12 -3.58 -11.79
C GLY A 102 3.76 -2.10 -11.53
N TRP A 103 4.32 -1.45 -10.51
CA TRP A 103 4.12 -0.01 -10.28
C TRP A 103 5.29 0.80 -10.84
N GLU A 104 5.01 1.67 -11.81
CA GLU A 104 5.98 2.59 -12.43
C GLU A 104 5.69 4.07 -12.11
N GLY A 105 4.62 4.35 -11.35
CA GLY A 105 4.20 5.70 -10.98
C GLY A 105 4.99 6.28 -9.79
N PRO A 106 4.64 7.52 -9.37
CA PRO A 106 5.28 8.17 -8.22
C PRO A 106 5.01 7.42 -6.91
N THR A 107 5.98 7.53 -5.98
CA THR A 107 5.85 6.95 -4.63
C THR A 107 6.14 8.00 -3.57
N VAL A 108 5.59 7.81 -2.36
CA VAL A 108 5.90 8.68 -1.21
C VAL A 108 7.39 8.67 -0.92
N LEU A 109 8.02 7.48 -0.93
CA LEU A 109 9.47 7.38 -0.71
C LEU A 109 10.26 8.12 -1.79
N GLY A 110 9.96 7.91 -3.07
CA GLY A 110 10.68 8.59 -4.15
C GLY A 110 10.51 10.11 -4.11
N ASN A 111 9.33 10.61 -3.74
CA ASN A 111 9.11 12.05 -3.55
C ASN A 111 9.91 12.61 -2.37
N LEU A 112 9.95 11.90 -1.24
CA LEU A 112 10.73 12.32 -0.06
C LEU A 112 12.23 12.31 -0.37
N GLU A 113 12.74 11.29 -1.03
CA GLU A 113 14.15 11.19 -1.47
C GLU A 113 14.52 12.33 -2.43
N ALA A 114 13.66 12.62 -3.42
CA ALA A 114 13.87 13.71 -4.35
C ALA A 114 13.86 15.09 -3.67
N ALA A 115 13.08 15.24 -2.59
CA ALA A 115 13.06 16.43 -1.74
C ALA A 115 14.22 16.50 -0.73
N GLY A 116 15.13 15.51 -0.75
CA GLY A 116 16.33 15.49 0.11
C GLY A 116 16.11 14.90 1.51
N TYR A 117 14.95 14.28 1.77
CA TYR A 117 14.71 13.60 3.05
C TYR A 117 15.54 12.33 3.17
N ARG A 118 16.16 12.16 4.31
CA ARG A 118 16.83 10.90 4.66
C ARG A 118 15.84 10.00 5.39
N ILE A 119 15.51 8.90 4.76
CA ILE A 119 14.64 7.87 5.32
C ILE A 119 15.51 6.75 5.91
N THR A 120 15.07 6.16 7.02
CA THR A 120 15.79 5.03 7.63
C THR A 120 15.89 3.84 6.66
N SER A 121 17.02 3.15 6.68
CA SER A 121 17.20 1.89 5.95
C SER A 121 16.52 0.68 6.59
N TYR A 122 15.83 0.88 7.73
CA TYR A 122 15.09 -0.17 8.43
C TYR A 122 13.83 -0.58 7.67
N GLY A 123 13.62 -1.87 7.57
CA GLY A 123 12.51 -2.48 6.85
C GLY A 123 12.99 -3.26 5.61
N PRO A 124 12.09 -3.94 4.90
CA PRO A 124 12.40 -4.57 3.63
C PRO A 124 12.90 -3.55 2.61
N PRO A 125 13.87 -3.89 1.73
CA PRO A 125 14.52 -2.94 0.82
C PRO A 125 13.55 -2.08 0.00
N GLU A 126 12.44 -2.68 -0.44
CA GLU A 126 11.42 -2.02 -1.29
C GLU A 126 10.50 -1.06 -0.52
N ARG A 127 10.58 -1.04 0.83
CA ARG A 127 9.69 -0.26 1.71
C ARG A 127 10.36 0.17 3.02
N GLN A 128 11.62 0.55 2.95
CA GLN A 128 12.36 1.10 4.08
C GLN A 128 11.63 2.32 4.65
N GLY A 129 11.56 2.44 5.98
CA GLY A 129 10.84 3.53 6.65
C GLY A 129 9.31 3.48 6.60
N ILE A 130 8.71 2.60 5.80
CA ILE A 130 7.25 2.49 5.68
C ILE A 130 6.66 1.70 6.85
N VAL A 131 5.95 2.40 7.72
CA VAL A 131 5.30 1.83 8.91
C VAL A 131 3.83 1.46 8.65
N HIS A 132 3.15 2.18 7.77
CA HIS A 132 1.81 1.88 7.24
C HIS A 132 1.67 2.35 5.79
N ARG A 133 0.49 2.16 5.20
CA ARG A 133 0.25 2.57 3.82
C ARG A 133 -1.17 3.06 3.60
N LEU A 134 -1.34 3.92 2.61
CA LEU A 134 -2.60 4.25 1.96
C LEU A 134 -2.62 3.64 0.55
N ASP A 135 -3.81 3.36 0.02
CA ASP A 135 -3.98 2.93 -1.36
C ASP A 135 -3.62 4.07 -2.32
N VAL A 136 -3.27 3.74 -3.56
CA VAL A 136 -2.91 4.74 -4.61
C VAL A 136 -4.02 5.78 -4.80
N GLY A 137 -5.29 5.33 -4.82
CA GLY A 137 -6.45 6.21 -4.97
C GLY A 137 -6.92 6.90 -3.67
N THR A 138 -6.29 6.62 -2.52
CA THR A 138 -6.61 7.25 -1.24
C THR A 138 -5.59 8.33 -0.94
N SER A 139 -6.07 9.54 -0.67
CA SER A 139 -5.25 10.69 -0.26
C SER A 139 -5.23 10.86 1.27
N GLY A 140 -4.34 11.71 1.79
CA GLY A 140 -4.34 12.14 3.18
C GLY A 140 -3.10 11.83 3.98
N ALA A 141 -3.19 11.97 5.31
CA ALA A 141 -2.08 11.88 6.23
C ALA A 141 -1.42 10.49 6.22
N MET A 142 -0.14 10.44 5.87
CA MET A 142 0.68 9.24 5.88
C MET A 142 2.03 9.49 6.53
N MET A 143 2.40 8.64 7.50
CA MET A 143 3.66 8.73 8.23
C MET A 143 4.73 7.85 7.58
N VAL A 144 5.96 8.37 7.56
CA VAL A 144 7.18 7.64 7.21
C VAL A 144 8.22 7.84 8.31
N ALA A 145 8.91 6.79 8.70
CA ALA A 145 9.96 6.85 9.72
C ALA A 145 11.29 7.29 9.10
N LYS A 146 11.93 8.28 9.71
CA LYS A 146 13.26 8.80 9.35
C LYS A 146 14.37 8.12 10.16
N SER A 147 14.09 7.70 11.40
CA SER A 147 15.04 7.02 12.28
C SER A 147 14.67 5.54 12.52
N GLU A 148 15.66 4.74 12.90
CA GLU A 148 15.48 3.34 13.32
C GLU A 148 14.56 3.22 14.54
N LEU A 149 14.74 4.12 15.51
CA LEU A 149 13.87 4.21 16.68
C LEU A 149 12.43 4.39 16.29
N ALA A 150 12.15 5.39 15.43
CA ALA A 150 10.80 5.67 14.96
C ALA A 150 10.21 4.48 14.18
N TYR A 151 10.98 3.86 13.29
CA TYR A 151 10.51 2.67 12.57
C TYR A 151 10.08 1.57 13.53
N THR A 152 10.92 1.24 14.51
CA THR A 152 10.65 0.15 15.47
C THR A 152 9.44 0.45 16.36
N VAL A 153 9.38 1.66 16.93
CA VAL A 153 8.29 2.09 17.82
C VAL A 153 6.97 2.17 17.06
N MET A 154 6.95 2.85 15.91
CA MET A 154 5.72 3.02 15.12
C MET A 154 5.25 1.70 14.54
N LYS A 155 6.15 0.84 14.06
CA LYS A 155 5.79 -0.49 13.55
C LYS A 155 5.08 -1.32 14.63
N ARG A 156 5.57 -1.25 15.87
CA ARG A 156 4.92 -1.87 17.02
C ARG A 156 3.57 -1.23 17.31
N ALA A 157 3.48 0.11 17.36
CA ALA A 157 2.25 0.83 17.63
C ALA A 157 1.15 0.51 16.60
N PHE A 158 1.48 0.43 15.30
CA PHE A 158 0.54 -0.01 14.26
C PHE A 158 0.11 -1.49 14.46
N LYS A 159 1.02 -2.37 14.88
CA LYS A 159 0.72 -3.77 15.17
C LYS A 159 -0.19 -3.92 16.40
N GLU A 160 0.05 -3.15 17.43
CA GLU A 160 -0.69 -3.13 18.70
C GLU A 160 -1.99 -2.31 18.61
N ARG A 161 -2.24 -1.65 17.46
CA ARG A 161 -3.45 -0.85 17.18
C ARG A 161 -3.60 0.36 18.12
N THR A 162 -2.49 0.96 18.55
CA THR A 162 -2.48 2.16 19.40
C THR A 162 -2.43 3.46 18.58
N ILE A 163 -2.41 3.38 17.25
CA ILE A 163 -2.50 4.51 16.33
C ILE A 163 -3.96 4.77 15.99
N ASP A 164 -4.40 5.99 16.26
CA ASP A 164 -5.73 6.45 15.85
C ASP A 164 -5.70 6.86 14.37
N LYS A 165 -6.43 6.09 13.53
CA LYS A 165 -6.51 6.28 12.07
C LYS A 165 -7.91 6.67 11.70
N ILE A 166 -8.12 7.96 11.42
CA ILE A 166 -9.42 8.49 11.05
C ILE A 166 -9.44 8.81 9.58
N TYR A 167 -10.44 8.25 8.93
CA TYR A 167 -10.75 8.50 7.53
C TYR A 167 -12.12 9.14 7.42
N HIS A 168 -12.28 9.96 6.39
CA HIS A 168 -13.61 10.34 5.93
C HIS A 168 -13.89 9.64 4.60
N ALA A 169 -15.08 9.09 4.49
CA ALA A 169 -15.60 8.47 3.28
C ALA A 169 -16.96 9.06 2.94
N VAL A 170 -17.20 9.37 1.66
CA VAL A 170 -18.57 9.56 1.18
C VAL A 170 -19.01 8.23 0.60
N VAL A 171 -20.10 7.68 1.13
CA VAL A 171 -20.66 6.40 0.68
C VAL A 171 -22.01 6.60 0.00
N ALA A 172 -22.37 5.73 -0.92
CA ALA A 172 -23.63 5.76 -1.65
C ALA A 172 -24.80 5.35 -0.75
N GLY A 173 -25.90 6.09 -0.81
CA GLY A 173 -27.07 5.88 0.04
C GLY A 173 -26.83 6.28 1.50
N HIS A 174 -27.61 5.68 2.40
CA HIS A 174 -27.55 5.97 3.84
C HIS A 174 -27.40 4.66 4.60
N LEU A 175 -26.35 4.57 5.41
CA LEU A 175 -26.12 3.46 6.31
C LEU A 175 -27.19 3.42 7.42
N ASP A 176 -27.73 2.27 7.68
CA ASP A 176 -28.63 1.98 8.78
C ASP A 176 -28.12 0.75 9.55
N PRO A 177 -27.73 0.88 10.82
CA PRO A 177 -27.75 2.09 11.66
C PRO A 177 -26.73 3.18 11.25
N ALA A 178 -26.95 4.44 11.71
CA ALA A 178 -26.09 5.58 11.39
C ALA A 178 -24.67 5.49 11.95
N SER A 179 -24.45 4.59 12.93
CA SER A 179 -23.13 4.23 13.44
C SER A 179 -23.04 2.72 13.63
N GLY A 180 -21.87 2.15 13.47
CA GLY A 180 -21.72 0.72 13.61
C GLY A 180 -20.31 0.19 13.42
N THR A 181 -20.21 -1.14 13.46
CA THR A 181 -18.97 -1.86 13.26
C THR A 181 -19.15 -2.94 12.21
N ILE A 182 -18.26 -2.96 11.23
CA ILE A 182 -18.17 -4.04 10.25
C ILE A 182 -16.98 -4.91 10.66
N ASP A 183 -17.27 -6.08 11.23
CA ASP A 183 -16.28 -7.11 11.57
C ASP A 183 -16.43 -8.26 10.58
N ALA A 184 -15.65 -8.22 9.51
CA ALA A 184 -15.75 -9.18 8.43
C ALA A 184 -14.36 -9.47 7.81
N PRO A 185 -13.95 -10.74 7.64
CA PRO A 185 -12.63 -11.10 7.17
C PRO A 185 -12.44 -10.75 5.68
N ILE A 186 -11.27 -10.20 5.34
CA ILE A 186 -10.91 -9.78 3.99
C ILE A 186 -9.83 -10.67 3.40
N GLY A 187 -10.07 -11.15 2.18
CA GLY A 187 -9.12 -11.92 1.39
C GLY A 187 -9.16 -11.56 -0.09
N ARG A 188 -8.38 -12.27 -0.92
CA ARG A 188 -8.43 -12.12 -2.39
C ARG A 188 -9.75 -12.66 -2.91
N HIS A 189 -10.36 -11.95 -3.86
CA HIS A 189 -11.62 -12.39 -4.49
C HIS A 189 -11.39 -13.72 -5.22
N PRO A 190 -12.26 -14.74 -5.05
CA PRO A 190 -12.02 -16.10 -5.58
C PRO A 190 -11.82 -16.18 -7.10
N SER A 191 -12.51 -15.33 -7.86
CA SER A 191 -12.47 -15.32 -9.32
C SER A 191 -11.79 -14.09 -9.94
N ARG A 192 -11.32 -13.15 -9.13
CA ARG A 192 -10.67 -11.89 -9.59
C ARG A 192 -9.49 -11.61 -8.69
N GLU A 193 -8.34 -12.25 -8.95
CA GLU A 193 -7.15 -12.21 -8.09
C GLU A 193 -6.64 -10.80 -7.73
N TRP A 194 -6.91 -9.81 -8.59
CA TRP A 194 -6.54 -8.41 -8.39
C TRP A 194 -7.49 -7.65 -7.45
N ARG A 195 -8.63 -8.23 -7.03
CA ARG A 195 -9.65 -7.62 -6.16
C ARG A 195 -9.65 -8.26 -4.78
N MET A 196 -9.99 -7.45 -3.76
CA MET A 196 -10.25 -7.94 -2.41
C MET A 196 -11.75 -8.11 -2.20
N ALA A 197 -12.14 -8.98 -1.27
CA ALA A 197 -13.53 -9.22 -0.91
C ALA A 197 -13.66 -9.66 0.54
N VAL A 198 -14.85 -9.51 1.12
CA VAL A 198 -15.22 -10.21 2.35
C VAL A 198 -15.41 -11.69 1.99
N ILE A 199 -14.60 -12.56 2.59
CA ILE A 199 -14.62 -14.02 2.35
C ILE A 199 -14.29 -14.80 3.61
N ASP A 200 -14.86 -15.98 3.75
CA ASP A 200 -14.49 -16.92 4.80
C ASP A 200 -13.02 -17.34 4.66
N GLY A 201 -12.32 -17.44 5.79
CA GLY A 201 -10.87 -17.71 5.80
C GLY A 201 -9.99 -16.53 5.41
N GLY A 202 -10.56 -15.35 5.16
CA GLY A 202 -9.83 -14.09 5.00
C GLY A 202 -9.13 -13.65 6.28
N LYS A 203 -8.35 -12.57 6.19
CA LYS A 203 -7.69 -11.98 7.37
C LYS A 203 -8.70 -11.14 8.14
N HIS A 204 -8.78 -11.32 9.46
CA HIS A 204 -9.61 -10.50 10.35
C HIS A 204 -9.46 -9.01 10.06
N ALA A 205 -10.61 -8.32 9.91
CA ALA A 205 -10.66 -6.90 9.60
C ALA A 205 -11.87 -6.26 10.31
N VAL A 206 -11.63 -5.14 11.01
CA VAL A 206 -12.62 -4.39 11.78
C VAL A 206 -12.61 -2.93 11.37
N THR A 207 -13.78 -2.41 11.01
CA THR A 207 -14.02 -1.02 10.59
C THR A 207 -15.18 -0.46 11.39
N HIS A 208 -14.96 0.60 12.17
CA HIS A 208 -16.03 1.35 12.84
C HIS A 208 -16.40 2.54 11.98
N TYR A 209 -17.67 2.93 12.01
CA TYR A 209 -18.15 4.08 11.27
C TYR A 209 -19.22 4.87 12.03
N ASP A 210 -19.20 6.16 11.82
CA ASP A 210 -20.19 7.13 12.34
C ASP A 210 -20.62 8.08 11.22
N THR A 211 -21.91 8.29 11.05
CA THR A 211 -22.44 9.23 10.07
C THR A 211 -22.19 10.66 10.53
N LEU A 212 -21.49 11.44 9.72
CA LEU A 212 -21.26 12.87 9.99
C LEU A 212 -22.34 13.75 9.34
N GLU A 213 -22.75 13.42 8.11
CA GLU A 213 -23.69 14.24 7.35
C GLU A 213 -24.49 13.39 6.37
N LEU A 214 -25.79 13.64 6.28
CA LEU A 214 -26.68 13.02 5.29
C LEU A 214 -26.92 13.97 4.11
N MET A 215 -26.77 13.45 2.89
CA MET A 215 -26.99 14.19 1.65
C MET A 215 -27.93 13.40 0.72
N ALA A 216 -28.42 14.02 -0.36
CA ALA A 216 -29.30 13.34 -1.31
C ALA A 216 -28.58 12.15 -1.98
N GLY A 217 -28.94 10.90 -1.60
CA GLY A 217 -28.38 9.67 -2.16
C GLY A 217 -26.95 9.34 -1.75
N ALA A 218 -26.40 10.02 -0.75
CA ALA A 218 -25.08 9.76 -0.20
C ALA A 218 -24.96 10.22 1.26
N GLN A 219 -23.92 9.78 1.96
CA GLN A 219 -23.58 10.32 3.29
C GLN A 219 -22.08 10.46 3.44
N LEU A 220 -21.69 11.48 4.22
CA LEU A 220 -20.33 11.62 4.74
C LEU A 220 -20.21 10.82 6.03
N THR A 221 -19.20 9.99 6.12
CA THR A 221 -18.99 9.03 7.20
C THR A 221 -17.58 9.17 7.74
N GLU A 222 -17.43 9.30 9.05
CA GLU A 222 -16.16 9.12 9.73
C GLU A 222 -15.91 7.62 9.92
N VAL A 223 -14.68 7.18 9.65
CA VAL A 223 -14.29 5.77 9.70
C VAL A 223 -13.05 5.60 10.53
N HIS A 224 -13.15 4.76 11.56
CA HIS A 224 -12.05 4.35 12.41
C HIS A 224 -11.60 2.93 12.09
N LEU A 225 -10.30 2.75 11.85
CA LEU A 225 -9.74 1.44 11.53
C LEU A 225 -8.99 0.81 12.70
N GLU A 226 -9.48 -0.32 13.22
CA GLU A 226 -8.64 -1.16 14.08
C GLU A 226 -7.56 -1.87 13.28
N THR A 227 -7.91 -2.45 12.16
CA THR A 227 -7.03 -3.19 11.27
C THR A 227 -6.70 -2.35 10.02
N GLY A 228 -5.73 -2.79 9.21
CA GLY A 228 -5.34 -2.12 7.96
C GLY A 228 -5.11 -3.12 6.83
N ARG A 229 -6.20 -3.75 6.34
CA ARG A 229 -6.12 -4.66 5.18
C ARG A 229 -6.17 -3.87 3.89
N THR A 230 -5.65 -4.44 2.82
CA THR A 230 -5.73 -3.84 1.49
C THR A 230 -7.17 -3.54 1.11
N HIS A 231 -7.46 -2.30 0.72
CA HIS A 231 -8.78 -1.80 0.36
C HIS A 231 -9.87 -1.96 1.44
N GLN A 232 -9.51 -2.07 2.73
CA GLN A 232 -10.43 -2.49 3.79
C GLN A 232 -11.74 -1.66 3.83
N ILE A 233 -11.66 -0.33 3.91
CA ILE A 233 -12.85 0.54 3.95
C ILE A 233 -13.69 0.32 2.71
N ARG A 234 -13.09 0.33 1.55
CA ARG A 234 -13.74 0.16 0.24
C ARG A 234 -14.49 -1.17 0.14
N VAL A 235 -13.85 -2.25 0.59
CA VAL A 235 -14.42 -3.61 0.60
C VAL A 235 -15.57 -3.70 1.61
N HIS A 236 -15.39 -3.20 2.82
CA HIS A 236 -16.40 -3.27 3.86
C HIS A 236 -17.64 -2.46 3.49
N MET A 237 -17.49 -1.21 3.04
CA MET A 237 -18.61 -0.37 2.62
C MET A 237 -19.36 -0.98 1.42
N ALA A 238 -18.66 -1.53 0.44
CA ALA A 238 -19.28 -2.23 -0.67
C ALA A 238 -20.01 -3.52 -0.23
N ALA A 239 -19.46 -4.25 0.74
CA ALA A 239 -20.09 -5.49 1.25
C ALA A 239 -21.41 -5.24 1.98
N VAL A 240 -21.56 -4.08 2.61
CA VAL A 240 -22.82 -3.68 3.25
C VAL A 240 -23.77 -2.91 2.30
N GLY A 241 -23.45 -2.85 1.00
CA GLY A 241 -24.30 -2.23 -0.03
C GLY A 241 -24.11 -0.73 -0.21
N HIS A 242 -23.13 -0.12 0.44
CA HIS A 242 -22.85 1.32 0.42
C HIS A 242 -21.41 1.63 -0.04
N PRO A 243 -21.04 1.33 -1.31
CA PRO A 243 -19.67 1.57 -1.79
C PRO A 243 -19.30 3.05 -1.67
N CYS A 244 -18.00 3.34 -1.49
CA CYS A 244 -17.53 4.72 -1.53
C CYS A 244 -17.87 5.35 -2.87
N VAL A 245 -18.45 6.55 -2.87
CA VAL A 245 -18.80 7.29 -4.09
C VAL A 245 -17.53 7.48 -4.94
N GLY A 246 -17.63 7.25 -6.25
CA GLY A 246 -16.51 7.28 -7.19
C GLY A 246 -15.69 5.96 -7.25
N ASP A 247 -15.94 4.98 -6.38
CA ASP A 247 -15.27 3.68 -6.39
C ASP A 247 -15.93 2.69 -7.36
N THR A 248 -15.85 2.95 -8.65
CA THR A 248 -16.40 2.07 -9.69
C THR A 248 -15.79 0.66 -9.64
N PHE A 249 -14.57 0.53 -9.09
CA PHE A 249 -13.91 -0.75 -8.88
C PHE A 249 -14.67 -1.65 -7.89
N TYR A 250 -15.32 -1.07 -6.88
CA TYR A 250 -16.13 -1.76 -5.88
C TYR A 250 -17.63 -1.53 -6.03
N GLY A 251 -18.08 -1.01 -7.17
CA GLY A 251 -19.50 -1.03 -7.55
C GLY A 251 -20.25 0.28 -7.30
N ALA A 252 -19.56 1.39 -7.08
CA ALA A 252 -20.19 2.71 -7.10
C ALA A 252 -20.72 3.04 -8.51
N ASP A 253 -21.77 3.86 -8.56
CA ASP A 253 -22.39 4.31 -9.81
C ASP A 253 -21.41 5.18 -10.61
N PRO A 254 -20.99 4.77 -11.81
CA PRO A 254 -20.10 5.56 -12.66
C PRO A 254 -20.74 6.89 -13.13
N THR A 255 -22.05 6.95 -13.29
CA THR A 255 -22.76 8.16 -13.67
C THR A 255 -22.69 9.22 -12.56
N GLN A 256 -22.86 8.79 -11.30
CA GLN A 256 -22.67 9.67 -10.15
C GLN A 256 -21.22 10.15 -10.06
N ALA A 257 -20.25 9.24 -10.27
CA ALA A 257 -18.83 9.61 -10.25
C ALA A 257 -18.50 10.67 -11.29
N GLU A 258 -18.96 10.50 -12.54
CA GLU A 258 -18.77 11.46 -13.64
C GLU A 258 -19.39 12.80 -13.33
N ARG A 259 -20.64 12.85 -12.85
CA ARG A 259 -21.33 14.08 -12.45
C ARG A 259 -20.56 14.86 -11.38
N LEU A 260 -19.93 14.15 -10.44
CA LEU A 260 -19.13 14.73 -9.36
C LEU A 260 -17.67 15.03 -9.75
N GLY A 261 -17.26 14.74 -10.98
CA GLY A 261 -15.88 14.89 -11.45
C GLY A 261 -14.89 13.96 -10.76
N LEU A 262 -15.35 12.83 -10.19
CA LEU A 262 -14.53 11.88 -9.48
C LEU A 262 -13.98 10.79 -10.41
N THR A 263 -12.67 10.62 -10.39
CA THR A 263 -11.95 9.52 -11.07
C THR A 263 -11.46 8.44 -10.09
N ARG A 264 -11.82 8.59 -8.82
CA ARG A 264 -11.40 7.75 -7.70
C ARG A 264 -12.46 7.69 -6.61
N GLN A 265 -12.28 6.77 -5.64
CA GLN A 265 -13.10 6.73 -4.43
C GLN A 265 -13.01 8.04 -3.63
N TRP A 266 -14.15 8.53 -3.15
CA TRP A 266 -14.21 9.58 -2.15
C TRP A 266 -13.82 9.00 -0.78
N LEU A 267 -12.51 8.90 -0.55
CA LEU A 267 -11.90 8.35 0.66
C LEU A 267 -10.60 9.10 0.96
N HIS A 268 -10.49 9.61 2.19
CA HIS A 268 -9.39 10.44 2.62
C HIS A 268 -8.97 10.13 4.06
N ALA A 269 -7.67 9.99 4.31
CA ALA A 269 -7.10 9.83 5.64
C ALA A 269 -6.96 11.20 6.30
N VAL A 270 -8.00 11.63 7.03
CA VAL A 270 -8.09 13.00 7.57
C VAL A 270 -7.21 13.24 8.79
N ARG A 271 -6.91 12.19 9.58
CA ARG A 271 -6.14 12.37 10.81
C ARG A 271 -5.38 11.11 11.23
N LEU A 272 -4.17 11.32 11.72
CA LEU A 272 -3.38 10.33 12.45
C LEU A 272 -3.13 10.83 13.88
N GLY A 273 -3.57 10.05 14.88
CA GLY A 273 -3.26 10.25 16.28
C GLY A 273 -2.29 9.18 16.78
N PHE A 274 -1.21 9.57 17.45
CA PHE A 274 -0.17 8.68 17.91
C PHE A 274 0.65 9.27 19.06
N ALA A 275 1.39 8.42 19.78
CA ALA A 275 2.43 8.89 20.70
C ALA A 275 3.74 9.06 19.91
N HIS A 276 4.38 10.22 20.04
CA HIS A 276 5.65 10.51 19.37
C HIS A 276 6.72 9.45 19.72
N PRO A 277 7.45 8.87 18.73
CA PRO A 277 8.29 7.70 18.95
C PRO A 277 9.43 7.91 19.95
N ARG A 278 9.96 9.13 20.07
CA ARG A 278 11.05 9.48 21.00
C ARG A 278 10.55 9.99 22.34
N THR A 279 9.57 10.88 22.32
CA THR A 279 9.14 11.60 23.53
C THR A 279 7.97 10.97 24.23
N GLY A 280 7.18 10.12 23.54
CA GLY A 280 5.93 9.57 24.04
C GLY A 280 4.77 10.58 24.13
N MET A 281 4.98 11.83 23.76
CA MET A 281 3.94 12.86 23.81
C MET A 281 2.82 12.54 22.80
N PRO A 282 1.54 12.73 23.18
CA PRO A 282 0.44 12.55 22.24
C PRO A 282 0.51 13.60 21.12
N MET A 283 0.34 13.13 19.89
CA MET A 283 0.33 13.93 18.67
C MET A 283 -0.90 13.64 17.84
N SER A 284 -1.35 14.65 17.11
CA SER A 284 -2.42 14.54 16.13
C SER A 284 -2.07 15.37 14.90
N VAL A 285 -2.00 14.73 13.74
CA VAL A 285 -1.69 15.40 12.47
C VAL A 285 -2.88 15.22 11.53
N SER A 286 -3.41 16.33 11.02
CA SER A 286 -4.58 16.36 10.14
C SER A 286 -4.19 16.75 8.71
N SER A 287 -4.94 16.22 7.74
CA SER A 287 -4.85 16.54 6.32
C SER A 287 -6.16 17.14 5.85
N PRO A 288 -6.14 18.28 5.12
CA PRO A 288 -7.34 18.88 4.55
C PRO A 288 -7.84 18.09 3.35
N TYR A 289 -9.13 18.20 3.02
CA TYR A 289 -9.64 17.59 1.79
C TYR A 289 -8.95 18.18 0.56
N PRO A 290 -8.47 17.34 -0.37
CA PRO A 290 -7.96 17.82 -1.64
C PRO A 290 -9.10 18.38 -2.50
N PRO A 291 -8.77 19.26 -3.48
CA PRO A 291 -9.77 20.01 -4.25
C PRO A 291 -10.86 19.17 -4.91
N ASP A 292 -10.51 17.98 -5.44
CA ASP A 292 -11.44 17.06 -6.08
C ASP A 292 -12.50 16.52 -5.12
N LEU A 293 -12.09 16.13 -3.91
CA LEU A 293 -13.01 15.66 -2.88
C LEU A 293 -13.85 16.79 -2.28
N ALA A 294 -13.23 17.96 -2.05
CA ALA A 294 -13.94 19.12 -1.56
C ALA A 294 -15.04 19.57 -2.55
N ALA A 295 -14.73 19.66 -3.83
CA ALA A 295 -15.68 20.05 -4.87
C ALA A 295 -16.84 19.03 -4.99
N ALA A 296 -16.53 17.72 -4.99
CA ALA A 296 -17.54 16.68 -5.03
C ALA A 296 -18.48 16.70 -3.79
N LEU A 297 -17.94 17.00 -2.61
CA LEU A 297 -18.74 17.12 -1.39
C LEU A 297 -19.69 18.32 -1.44
N GLU A 298 -19.23 19.47 -1.92
CA GLU A 298 -20.07 20.65 -2.10
C GLU A 298 -21.18 20.43 -3.14
N GLU A 299 -20.91 19.73 -4.24
CA GLU A 299 -21.92 19.37 -5.25
C GLU A 299 -22.97 18.39 -4.66
N LEU A 300 -22.57 17.49 -3.74
CA LEU A 300 -23.52 16.61 -3.05
C LEU A 300 -24.37 17.35 -2.03
N ARG A 301 -23.84 18.37 -1.35
CA ARG A 301 -24.56 19.24 -0.43
C ARG A 301 -25.56 20.15 -1.13
N HIS A 302 -25.16 20.66 -2.29
CA HIS A 302 -25.92 21.62 -3.09
C HIS A 302 -26.03 21.16 -4.53
N PRO A 303 -26.82 20.09 -4.82
CA PRO A 303 -26.96 19.59 -6.19
C PRO A 303 -27.45 20.70 -7.14
N ARG A 304 -26.72 20.91 -8.23
CA ARG A 304 -27.18 21.80 -9.29
C ARG A 304 -28.43 21.22 -9.92
N ALA A 305 -29.46 22.05 -10.10
CA ALA A 305 -30.73 21.68 -10.70
C ALA A 305 -30.59 21.25 -12.17
#